data_2d5cf0bc01ee02b79b20c7a9af3cd95a
#
_entry.id   2d5cf0bc01ee02b79b20c7a9af3cd95a
#
_cell.length_a   1.000
_cell.length_b   1.000
_cell.length_c   1.000
_cell.angle_alpha   90.00
_cell.angle_beta   90.00
_cell.angle_gamma   90.00
#
_symmetry.space_group_name_H-M   'P 1'
#
loop_
_entity.id
_entity.type
_entity.pdbx_description
1 polymer ?
#
loop_
_entity_poly.entity_id
_entity_poly.type
_entity_poly.pdbx_seq_one_letter_code
_entity_poly.pdbx_strand_id
1 'polypeptide(L)'
;MTELNDVPVYEPDVKVYEVKDADGSFLGLFYADYFPRAGKRGGAWMSNFREQAGEVRPLIYNVASFTKPAGNMPSLLTLDEVETMFHEFGHALHGMLTKCNYKGVSGTSVAQDFVELPSQIMEHWAVEPEVLKLYAKHYETREVIPDELITKIQNQGTFNQGFMTTELLAAALLDMELHNLTDTDNLNVVAFEKETMDKLGLIPEIAPRYRATYFSHIIGGYACLLYTSDAADDTP
;
A
#
# COMPACT_ATOMS: atom_id res chain seq x y z
N MET A 1 -13.30 8.17 -14.47
CA MET A 1 -11.90 8.44 -14.86
C MET A 1 -11.79 8.31 -16.37
N THR A 2 -11.06 9.23 -17.01
CA THR A 2 -10.84 9.26 -18.47
C THR A 2 -9.34 9.36 -18.74
N GLU A 3 -8.78 8.41 -19.52
CA GLU A 3 -7.35 8.41 -19.89
C GLU A 3 -7.05 9.63 -20.79
N LEU A 4 -5.95 10.34 -20.49
CA LEU A 4 -5.46 11.48 -21.23
C LEU A 4 -4.14 11.12 -21.91
N ASN A 5 -4.03 11.39 -23.22
CA ASN A 5 -2.83 11.09 -24.01
C ASN A 5 -1.96 12.32 -24.30
N ASP A 6 -2.49 13.53 -24.06
CA ASP A 6 -1.83 14.79 -24.39
C ASP A 6 -1.17 15.47 -23.18
N VAL A 7 -1.02 14.74 -22.08
CA VAL A 7 -0.40 15.24 -20.85
C VAL A 7 1.06 14.78 -20.79
N PRO A 8 2.01 15.66 -20.44
CA PRO A 8 3.41 15.28 -20.27
C PRO A 8 3.58 14.19 -19.20
N VAL A 9 4.35 13.16 -19.54
CA VAL A 9 4.75 12.09 -18.63
C VAL A 9 6.27 12.01 -18.57
N TYR A 10 6.78 11.59 -17.42
CA TYR A 10 8.22 11.43 -17.19
C TYR A 10 8.77 10.07 -17.65
N GLU A 11 7.87 9.13 -17.93
CA GLU A 11 8.18 7.79 -18.43
C GLU A 11 7.06 7.35 -19.39
N PRO A 12 7.36 6.76 -20.56
CA PRO A 12 6.34 6.36 -21.56
C PRO A 12 5.27 5.38 -21.05
N ASP A 13 5.60 4.55 -20.06
CA ASP A 13 4.67 3.56 -19.49
C ASP A 13 3.69 4.18 -18.47
N VAL A 14 3.88 5.45 -18.09
CA VAL A 14 2.98 6.13 -17.15
C VAL A 14 1.70 6.55 -17.88
N LYS A 15 0.57 6.16 -17.29
CA LYS A 15 -0.75 6.59 -17.76
C LYS A 15 -1.31 7.71 -16.89
N VAL A 16 -2.00 8.66 -17.54
CA VAL A 16 -2.62 9.79 -16.84
C VAL A 16 -4.13 9.75 -17.03
N TYR A 17 -4.85 9.98 -15.94
CA TYR A 17 -6.29 10.01 -15.93
C TYR A 17 -6.84 11.32 -15.38
N GLU A 18 -7.81 11.90 -16.08
CA GLU A 18 -8.68 12.90 -15.50
C GLU A 18 -9.71 12.21 -14.61
N VAL A 19 -9.83 12.69 -13.37
CA VAL A 19 -10.79 12.16 -12.39
C VAL A 19 -11.86 13.23 -12.14
N LYS A 20 -13.11 12.84 -12.30
CA LYS A 20 -14.30 13.69 -12.06
C LYS A 20 -15.25 13.03 -11.09
N ASP A 21 -15.97 13.85 -10.35
CA ASP A 21 -17.09 13.41 -9.53
C ASP A 21 -18.32 13.05 -10.42
N ALA A 22 -19.35 12.52 -9.81
CA ALA A 22 -20.58 12.12 -10.49
C ALA A 22 -21.30 13.28 -11.18
N ASP A 23 -21.18 14.50 -10.64
CA ASP A 23 -21.72 15.73 -11.22
C ASP A 23 -20.86 16.32 -12.36
N GLY A 24 -19.73 15.68 -12.69
CA GLY A 24 -18.77 16.13 -13.69
C GLY A 24 -17.74 17.13 -13.19
N SER A 25 -17.73 17.52 -11.92
CA SER A 25 -16.72 18.40 -11.34
C SER A 25 -15.35 17.73 -11.32
N PHE A 26 -14.33 18.51 -11.64
CA PHE A 26 -12.94 18.05 -11.73
C PHE A 26 -12.36 17.81 -10.32
N LEU A 27 -11.94 16.59 -10.03
CA LEU A 27 -11.32 16.20 -8.76
C LEU A 27 -9.80 16.27 -8.77
N GLY A 28 -9.16 15.92 -9.89
CA GLY A 28 -7.71 15.93 -10.00
C GLY A 28 -7.20 15.15 -11.21
N LEU A 29 -5.87 15.15 -11.39
CA LEU A 29 -5.20 14.22 -12.30
C LEU A 29 -4.55 13.10 -11.49
N PHE A 30 -4.69 11.88 -12.00
CA PHE A 30 -4.11 10.68 -11.45
C PHE A 30 -3.10 10.08 -12.43
N TYR A 31 -1.86 9.91 -11.97
CA TYR A 31 -0.78 9.29 -12.72
C TYR A 31 -0.56 7.87 -12.19
N ALA A 32 -0.61 6.89 -13.08
CA ALA A 32 -0.38 5.47 -12.77
C ALA A 32 0.99 5.04 -13.29
N ASP A 33 1.96 4.91 -12.41
CA ASP A 33 3.32 4.46 -12.69
C ASP A 33 3.52 3.03 -12.15
N TYR A 34 3.03 2.03 -12.87
CA TYR A 34 2.85 0.68 -12.33
C TYR A 34 3.95 -0.31 -12.73
N PHE A 35 4.88 0.05 -13.62
CA PHE A 35 5.85 -0.91 -14.13
C PHE A 35 7.27 -0.64 -13.68
N PRO A 36 8.09 -1.69 -13.44
CA PRO A 36 9.48 -1.56 -13.07
C PRO A 36 10.33 -1.03 -14.23
N ARG A 37 11.39 -0.31 -13.91
CA ARG A 37 12.42 0.16 -14.84
C ARG A 37 13.75 0.36 -14.11
N ALA A 38 14.82 0.54 -14.85
CA ALA A 38 16.11 0.85 -14.27
C ALA A 38 16.04 2.14 -13.43
N GLY A 39 16.56 2.09 -12.20
CA GLY A 39 16.56 3.20 -11.26
C GLY A 39 15.25 3.43 -10.50
N LYS A 40 14.17 2.70 -10.80
CA LYS A 40 12.94 2.75 -10.00
C LYS A 40 13.11 1.84 -8.78
N ARG A 41 12.81 2.39 -7.60
CA ARG A 41 12.79 1.62 -6.34
C ARG A 41 11.64 0.61 -6.37
N GLY A 42 11.81 -0.53 -5.74
CA GLY A 42 10.75 -1.52 -5.51
C GLY A 42 9.71 -1.02 -4.51
N GLY A 43 8.66 -1.81 -4.32
CA GLY A 43 7.52 -1.46 -3.47
C GLY A 43 6.43 -0.67 -4.22
N ALA A 44 5.45 -0.20 -3.46
CA ALA A 44 4.38 0.65 -3.94
C ALA A 44 4.23 1.87 -3.02
N TRP A 45 3.76 2.97 -3.54
CA TRP A 45 3.44 4.18 -2.76
C TRP A 45 2.59 5.16 -3.55
N MET A 46 1.84 5.97 -2.82
CA MET A 46 1.16 7.16 -3.32
C MET A 46 1.96 8.41 -2.94
N SER A 47 1.98 9.40 -3.84
CA SER A 47 2.41 10.75 -3.52
C SER A 47 1.76 11.76 -4.48
N ASN A 48 2.19 13.01 -4.44
CA ASN A 48 1.61 14.06 -5.27
C ASN A 48 2.69 14.99 -5.86
N PHE A 49 2.45 15.46 -7.09
CA PHE A 49 3.21 16.56 -7.68
C PHE A 49 2.67 17.92 -7.21
N ARG A 50 1.40 17.95 -6.86
CA ARG A 50 0.71 19.13 -6.34
C ARG A 50 -0.41 18.70 -5.41
N GLU A 51 -0.38 19.25 -4.20
CA GLU A 51 -1.42 19.05 -3.20
C GLU A 51 -2.65 19.91 -3.51
N GLN A 52 -3.80 19.49 -3.02
CA GLN A 52 -4.99 20.32 -3.03
C GLN A 52 -4.86 21.47 -2.00
N ALA A 53 -5.31 22.66 -2.35
CA ALA A 53 -5.45 23.78 -1.42
C ALA A 53 -6.46 24.79 -1.97
N GLY A 54 -7.50 25.11 -1.23
CA GLY A 54 -8.60 25.94 -1.72
C GLY A 54 -9.18 25.40 -3.03
N GLU A 55 -9.20 26.21 -4.08
CA GLU A 55 -9.70 25.82 -5.40
C GLU A 55 -8.67 25.04 -6.25
N VAL A 56 -7.43 24.94 -5.80
CA VAL A 56 -6.39 24.22 -6.54
C VAL A 56 -6.60 22.72 -6.38
N ARG A 57 -6.80 22.01 -7.49
CA ARG A 57 -6.98 20.56 -7.49
C ARG A 57 -5.64 19.82 -7.56
N PRO A 58 -5.56 18.63 -6.95
CA PRO A 58 -4.30 17.91 -6.81
C PRO A 58 -3.84 17.24 -8.11
N LEU A 59 -2.53 16.95 -8.19
CA LEU A 59 -1.90 16.06 -9.15
C LEU A 59 -1.28 14.91 -8.36
N ILE A 60 -1.89 13.75 -8.43
CA ILE A 60 -1.54 12.59 -7.62
C ILE A 60 -0.92 11.51 -8.48
N TYR A 61 0.02 10.77 -7.94
CA TYR A 61 0.57 9.60 -8.60
C TYR A 61 0.67 8.41 -7.65
N ASN A 62 0.37 7.22 -8.21
CA ASN A 62 0.69 5.95 -7.57
C ASN A 62 1.84 5.30 -8.32
N VAL A 63 2.77 4.76 -7.57
CA VAL A 63 3.91 4.00 -8.08
C VAL A 63 3.78 2.56 -7.58
N ALA A 64 4.06 1.60 -8.46
CA ALA A 64 4.19 0.19 -8.12
C ALA A 64 5.21 -0.47 -9.04
N SER A 65 5.52 -1.72 -8.80
CA SER A 65 6.48 -2.48 -9.60
C SER A 65 5.88 -3.81 -10.08
N PHE A 66 4.67 -3.73 -10.66
CA PHE A 66 3.94 -4.89 -11.18
C PHE A 66 4.61 -5.49 -12.42
N THR A 67 4.40 -6.79 -12.64
CA THR A 67 4.96 -7.48 -13.81
C THR A 67 4.49 -6.84 -15.11
N LYS A 68 5.43 -6.44 -15.97
CA LYS A 68 5.12 -5.88 -17.30
C LYS A 68 4.44 -6.91 -18.21
N PRO A 69 3.60 -6.46 -19.15
CA PRO A 69 3.16 -7.30 -20.25
C PRO A 69 4.37 -7.87 -21.02
N ALA A 70 4.29 -9.14 -21.45
CA ALA A 70 5.38 -9.81 -22.18
C ALA A 70 4.83 -10.53 -23.42
N GLY A 71 5.31 -10.15 -24.60
CA GLY A 71 4.80 -10.67 -25.87
C GLY A 71 3.30 -10.40 -26.03
N ASN A 72 2.50 -11.45 -26.20
CA ASN A 72 1.03 -11.34 -26.31
C ASN A 72 0.31 -11.48 -24.96
N MET A 73 1.05 -11.69 -23.86
CA MET A 73 0.46 -11.83 -22.54
C MET A 73 0.32 -10.47 -21.87
N PRO A 74 -0.86 -10.09 -21.39
CA PRO A 74 -1.05 -8.87 -20.63
C PRO A 74 -0.34 -8.96 -19.28
N SER A 75 -0.24 -7.86 -18.56
CA SER A 75 0.16 -7.85 -17.16
C SER A 75 -0.91 -8.59 -16.33
N LEU A 76 -0.56 -9.77 -15.84
CA LEU A 76 -1.40 -10.56 -14.94
C LEU A 76 -0.91 -10.34 -13.51
N LEU A 77 -1.75 -9.75 -12.69
CA LEU A 77 -1.44 -9.46 -11.29
C LEU A 77 -1.82 -10.63 -10.39
N THR A 78 -1.03 -10.86 -9.36
CA THR A 78 -1.44 -11.69 -8.22
C THR A 78 -2.56 -11.00 -7.43
N LEU A 79 -3.22 -11.72 -6.54
CA LEU A 79 -4.25 -11.11 -5.69
C LEU A 79 -3.65 -10.03 -4.78
N ASP A 80 -2.49 -10.30 -4.19
CA ASP A 80 -1.76 -9.36 -3.32
C ASP A 80 -1.38 -8.06 -4.09
N GLU A 81 -0.94 -8.18 -5.36
CA GLU A 81 -0.68 -7.01 -6.20
C GLU A 81 -1.96 -6.21 -6.52
N VAL A 82 -3.11 -6.87 -6.62
CA VAL A 82 -4.41 -6.19 -6.78
C VAL A 82 -4.79 -5.49 -5.48
N GLU A 83 -4.64 -6.13 -4.33
CA GLU A 83 -4.88 -5.51 -3.02
C GLU A 83 -3.99 -4.28 -2.83
N THR A 84 -2.69 -4.38 -3.13
CA THR A 84 -1.75 -3.25 -3.14
C THR A 84 -2.23 -2.12 -4.06
N MET A 85 -2.71 -2.44 -5.26
CA MET A 85 -3.25 -1.42 -6.17
C MET A 85 -4.48 -0.72 -5.59
N PHE A 86 -5.38 -1.44 -4.92
CA PHE A 86 -6.53 -0.87 -4.22
C PHE A 86 -6.09 -0.01 -3.04
N HIS A 87 -5.11 -0.46 -2.24
CA HIS A 87 -4.51 0.28 -1.15
C HIS A 87 -3.98 1.65 -1.63
N GLU A 88 -3.07 1.65 -2.59
CA GLU A 88 -2.49 2.89 -3.13
C GLU A 88 -3.56 3.80 -3.75
N PHE A 89 -4.59 3.21 -4.36
CA PHE A 89 -5.71 3.98 -4.87
C PHE A 89 -6.57 4.59 -3.75
N GLY A 90 -6.65 3.94 -2.59
CA GLY A 90 -7.26 4.50 -1.38
C GLY A 90 -6.57 5.79 -0.92
N HIS A 91 -5.23 5.79 -0.89
CA HIS A 91 -4.46 7.02 -0.65
C HIS A 91 -4.69 8.07 -1.75
N ALA A 92 -4.74 7.65 -3.01
CA ALA A 92 -5.02 8.57 -4.11
C ALA A 92 -6.41 9.22 -3.97
N LEU A 93 -7.43 8.45 -3.59
CA LEU A 93 -8.78 8.97 -3.31
C LEU A 93 -8.76 9.95 -2.13
N HIS A 94 -8.03 9.63 -1.06
CA HIS A 94 -7.85 10.54 0.07
C HIS A 94 -7.31 11.90 -0.39
N GLY A 95 -6.27 11.89 -1.24
CA GLY A 95 -5.72 13.11 -1.82
C GLY A 95 -6.66 13.83 -2.79
N MET A 96 -7.39 13.09 -3.65
CA MET A 96 -8.29 13.67 -4.65
C MET A 96 -9.58 14.22 -4.07
N LEU A 97 -10.13 13.59 -3.02
CA LEU A 97 -11.41 13.98 -2.42
C LEU A 97 -11.26 15.07 -1.35
N THR A 98 -10.06 15.37 -0.92
CA THR A 98 -9.80 16.39 0.10
C THR A 98 -10.28 17.79 -0.36
N LYS A 99 -10.77 18.58 0.60
CA LYS A 99 -11.25 19.96 0.40
C LYS A 99 -10.75 20.84 1.54
N CYS A 100 -9.43 21.04 1.62
CA CYS A 100 -8.77 21.83 2.63
C CYS A 100 -8.36 23.20 2.09
N ASN A 101 -8.31 24.20 2.95
CA ASN A 101 -7.82 25.54 2.58
C ASN A 101 -6.30 25.61 2.57
N TYR A 102 -5.62 24.77 3.36
CA TYR A 102 -4.18 24.79 3.56
C TYR A 102 -3.54 23.46 3.20
N LYS A 103 -2.42 23.51 2.50
CA LYS A 103 -1.66 22.31 2.08
C LYS A 103 -1.23 21.42 3.23
N GLY A 104 -0.76 22.00 4.34
CA GLY A 104 -0.21 21.26 5.47
C GLY A 104 -1.22 20.37 6.22
N VAL A 105 -2.50 20.40 5.84
CA VAL A 105 -3.57 19.55 6.38
C VAL A 105 -4.41 18.94 5.26
N SER A 106 -3.85 18.82 4.07
CA SER A 106 -4.52 18.35 2.87
C SER A 106 -4.13 16.91 2.55
N GLY A 107 -5.07 16.12 2.06
CA GLY A 107 -4.86 14.75 1.63
C GLY A 107 -4.25 13.89 2.74
N THR A 108 -3.12 13.27 2.43
CA THR A 108 -2.39 12.40 3.35
C THR A 108 -1.59 13.15 4.43
N SER A 109 -1.64 14.50 4.47
CA SER A 109 -1.07 15.31 5.56
C SER A 109 -1.99 15.30 6.79
N VAL A 110 -2.18 14.14 7.38
CA VAL A 110 -3.02 13.84 8.55
C VAL A 110 -2.17 13.25 9.66
N ALA A 111 -2.79 12.99 10.83
CA ALA A 111 -2.13 12.24 11.89
C ALA A 111 -1.71 10.84 11.37
N GLN A 112 -0.51 10.39 11.76
CA GLN A 112 0.12 9.19 11.20
C GLN A 112 -0.70 7.92 11.48
N ASP A 113 -1.39 7.86 12.61
CA ASP A 113 -2.28 6.77 12.99
C ASP A 113 -3.62 6.74 12.22
N PHE A 114 -3.86 7.73 11.35
CA PHE A 114 -5.05 7.80 10.49
C PHE A 114 -4.73 7.63 9.01
N VAL A 115 -3.48 7.84 8.59
CA VAL A 115 -3.12 7.92 7.16
C VAL A 115 -3.49 6.68 6.37
N GLU A 116 -3.40 5.49 6.99
CA GLU A 116 -3.69 4.20 6.35
C GLU A 116 -5.18 3.81 6.38
N LEU A 117 -6.05 4.56 7.07
CA LEU A 117 -7.46 4.20 7.14
C LEU A 117 -8.15 4.15 5.76
N PRO A 118 -7.98 5.14 4.86
CA PRO A 118 -8.59 5.10 3.55
C PRO A 118 -8.01 4.01 2.64
N SER A 119 -6.72 3.75 2.71
CA SER A 119 -6.03 2.73 1.92
C SER A 119 -6.46 1.33 2.33
N GLN A 120 -6.41 0.99 3.61
CA GLN A 120 -6.80 -0.32 4.14
C GLN A 120 -8.29 -0.62 3.96
N ILE A 121 -9.16 0.38 4.03
CA ILE A 121 -10.59 0.18 3.69
C ILE A 121 -10.74 -0.22 2.22
N MET A 122 -9.95 0.34 1.32
CA MET A 122 -10.03 0.01 -0.10
C MET A 122 -9.58 -1.42 -0.42
N GLU A 123 -8.65 -2.00 0.32
CA GLU A 123 -8.23 -3.41 0.17
C GLU A 123 -9.41 -4.38 0.29
N HIS A 124 -10.32 -4.13 1.23
CA HIS A 124 -11.51 -4.99 1.42
C HIS A 124 -12.35 -5.10 0.15
N TRP A 125 -12.43 -4.03 -0.66
CA TRP A 125 -13.16 -4.05 -1.91
C TRP A 125 -12.51 -4.94 -2.97
N ALA A 126 -11.18 -5.15 -2.92
CA ALA A 126 -10.48 -5.98 -3.89
C ALA A 126 -10.98 -7.44 -3.89
N VAL A 127 -11.35 -7.95 -2.71
CA VAL A 127 -11.77 -9.35 -2.52
C VAL A 127 -13.29 -9.54 -2.37
N GLU A 128 -14.06 -8.45 -2.43
CA GLU A 128 -15.51 -8.55 -2.40
C GLU A 128 -16.05 -9.26 -3.66
N PRO A 129 -16.96 -10.26 -3.53
CA PRO A 129 -17.42 -11.06 -4.65
C PRO A 129 -18.00 -10.25 -5.82
N GLU A 130 -18.73 -9.20 -5.54
CA GLU A 130 -19.33 -8.34 -6.56
C GLU A 130 -18.23 -7.57 -7.33
N VAL A 131 -17.20 -7.09 -6.63
CA VAL A 131 -16.09 -6.36 -7.22
C VAL A 131 -15.17 -7.31 -7.99
N LEU A 132 -14.85 -8.50 -7.43
CA LEU A 132 -14.08 -9.54 -8.13
C LEU A 132 -14.71 -9.87 -9.49
N LYS A 133 -16.02 -10.02 -9.56
CA LYS A 133 -16.75 -10.29 -10.82
C LYS A 133 -16.64 -9.16 -11.86
N LEU A 134 -16.36 -7.94 -11.44
CA LEU A 134 -16.17 -6.81 -12.36
C LEU A 134 -14.80 -6.88 -13.06
N TYR A 135 -13.73 -7.19 -12.33
CA TYR A 135 -12.36 -7.11 -12.85
C TYR A 135 -11.71 -8.48 -13.10
N ALA A 136 -11.95 -9.49 -12.27
CA ALA A 136 -11.31 -10.81 -12.38
C ALA A 136 -11.93 -11.61 -13.52
N LYS A 137 -11.39 -11.44 -14.73
CA LYS A 137 -11.84 -12.09 -15.96
C LYS A 137 -10.67 -12.73 -16.68
N HIS A 138 -10.91 -13.92 -17.24
CA HIS A 138 -9.90 -14.60 -18.04
C HIS A 138 -9.44 -13.69 -19.19
N TYR A 139 -8.13 -13.54 -19.34
CA TYR A 139 -7.56 -12.52 -20.22
C TYR A 139 -7.86 -12.74 -21.72
N GLU A 140 -8.06 -13.99 -22.15
CA GLU A 140 -8.44 -14.34 -23.54
C GLU A 140 -9.96 -14.45 -23.70
N THR A 141 -10.60 -15.33 -22.90
CA THR A 141 -12.03 -15.66 -23.08
C THR A 141 -12.96 -14.60 -22.48
N ARG A 142 -12.48 -13.76 -21.59
CA ARG A 142 -13.24 -12.76 -20.84
C ARG A 142 -14.29 -13.36 -19.90
N GLU A 143 -14.24 -14.66 -19.68
CA GLU A 143 -15.09 -15.34 -18.69
C GLU A 143 -14.80 -14.79 -17.29
N VAL A 144 -15.86 -14.55 -16.52
CA VAL A 144 -15.77 -14.07 -15.15
C VAL A 144 -15.23 -15.19 -14.25
N ILE A 145 -14.47 -14.83 -13.24
CA ILE A 145 -13.96 -15.75 -12.22
C ILE A 145 -15.09 -16.66 -11.69
N PRO A 146 -14.89 -18.00 -11.61
CA PRO A 146 -15.89 -18.91 -11.05
C PRO A 146 -16.17 -18.67 -9.57
N ASP A 147 -17.43 -18.83 -9.14
CA ASP A 147 -17.82 -18.66 -7.74
C ASP A 147 -17.07 -19.59 -6.78
N GLU A 148 -16.64 -20.76 -7.25
CA GLU A 148 -15.78 -21.68 -6.46
C GLU A 148 -14.44 -21.04 -6.10
N LEU A 149 -13.81 -20.31 -7.02
CA LEU A 149 -12.55 -19.62 -6.75
C LEU A 149 -12.76 -18.41 -5.83
N ILE A 150 -13.86 -17.68 -5.98
CA ILE A 150 -14.22 -16.60 -5.05
C ILE A 150 -14.35 -17.14 -3.63
N THR A 151 -15.05 -18.26 -3.46
CA THR A 151 -15.18 -18.92 -2.15
C THR A 151 -13.81 -19.34 -1.58
N LYS A 152 -12.89 -19.82 -2.41
CA LYS A 152 -11.53 -20.15 -1.97
C LYS A 152 -10.75 -18.91 -1.51
N ILE A 153 -10.85 -17.80 -2.23
CA ILE A 153 -10.24 -16.51 -1.83
C ILE A 153 -10.78 -16.08 -0.46
N GLN A 154 -12.10 -16.08 -0.27
CA GLN A 154 -12.69 -15.70 1.01
C GLN A 154 -12.25 -16.60 2.17
N ASN A 155 -12.14 -17.92 1.93
CA ASN A 155 -11.67 -18.86 2.94
C ASN A 155 -10.18 -18.71 3.26
N GLN A 156 -9.37 -18.29 2.28
CA GLN A 156 -7.95 -18.03 2.46
C GLN A 156 -7.71 -16.91 3.47
N GLY A 157 -8.53 -15.86 3.47
CA GLY A 157 -8.40 -14.71 4.36
C GLY A 157 -8.48 -15.05 5.87
N THR A 158 -8.98 -16.23 6.23
CA THR A 158 -9.02 -16.70 7.63
C THR A 158 -7.94 -17.74 7.93
N PHE A 159 -7.25 -18.26 6.91
CA PHE A 159 -6.23 -19.29 7.10
C PHE A 159 -4.96 -18.69 7.70
N ASN A 160 -4.44 -19.31 8.75
CA ASN A 160 -3.24 -18.86 9.47
C ASN A 160 -3.28 -17.40 9.98
N GLN A 161 -4.46 -16.82 10.16
CA GLN A 161 -4.59 -15.46 10.65
C GLN A 161 -3.89 -15.23 12.01
N GLY A 162 -3.93 -16.23 12.90
CA GLY A 162 -3.21 -16.18 14.18
C GLY A 162 -1.69 -16.05 14.00
N PHE A 163 -1.11 -16.78 13.04
CA PHE A 163 0.32 -16.67 12.73
C PHE A 163 0.67 -15.29 12.20
N MET A 164 -0.06 -14.80 11.18
CA MET A 164 0.17 -13.49 10.57
C MET A 164 0.03 -12.34 11.59
N THR A 165 -1.00 -12.39 12.42
CA THR A 165 -1.21 -11.40 13.48
C THR A 165 -0.08 -11.44 14.52
N THR A 166 0.39 -12.63 14.90
CA THR A 166 1.49 -12.76 15.87
C THR A 166 2.81 -12.25 15.29
N GLU A 167 3.08 -12.51 14.01
CA GLU A 167 4.26 -12.01 13.31
C GLU A 167 4.27 -10.45 13.26
N LEU A 168 3.12 -9.84 12.93
CA LEU A 168 2.96 -8.39 12.94
C LEU A 168 3.15 -7.80 14.35
N LEU A 169 2.50 -8.41 15.36
CA LEU A 169 2.63 -7.96 16.75
C LEU A 169 4.06 -8.11 17.28
N ALA A 170 4.79 -9.14 16.88
CA ALA A 170 6.19 -9.31 17.24
C ALA A 170 7.05 -8.14 16.72
N ALA A 171 6.81 -7.71 15.48
CA ALA A 171 7.49 -6.54 14.91
C ALA A 171 7.09 -5.24 15.64
N ALA A 172 5.80 -5.04 15.94
CA ALA A 172 5.33 -3.87 16.67
C ALA A 172 5.90 -3.79 18.10
N LEU A 173 6.01 -4.93 18.80
CA LEU A 173 6.59 -4.98 20.13
C LEU A 173 8.11 -4.73 20.09
N LEU A 174 8.81 -5.22 19.06
CA LEU A 174 10.22 -4.89 18.85
C LEU A 174 10.42 -3.39 18.61
N ASP A 175 9.55 -2.75 17.82
CA ASP A 175 9.53 -1.30 17.62
C ASP A 175 9.39 -0.56 18.95
N MET A 176 8.41 -0.94 19.76
CA MET A 176 8.18 -0.32 21.07
C MET A 176 9.37 -0.51 22.01
N GLU A 177 9.96 -1.68 22.06
CA GLU A 177 11.13 -1.95 22.93
C GLU A 177 12.36 -1.14 22.48
N LEU A 178 12.62 -1.00 21.17
CA LEU A 178 13.68 -0.17 20.64
C LEU A 178 13.48 1.31 21.01
N HIS A 179 12.27 1.83 20.90
CA HIS A 179 11.96 3.23 21.20
C HIS A 179 11.77 3.54 22.68
N ASN A 180 11.71 2.55 23.55
CA ASN A 180 11.76 2.72 24.99
C ASN A 180 13.18 2.76 25.55
N LEU A 181 14.21 2.51 24.74
CA LEU A 181 15.59 2.60 25.19
C LEU A 181 15.96 4.05 25.53
N THR A 182 16.54 4.24 26.70
CA THR A 182 17.05 5.54 27.16
C THR A 182 18.55 5.72 26.89
N ASP A 183 19.25 4.63 26.60
CA ASP A 183 20.67 4.59 26.25
C ASP A 183 20.88 3.58 25.14
N THR A 184 21.52 4.03 24.06
CA THR A 184 21.82 3.21 22.88
C THR A 184 23.33 3.06 22.66
N ASP A 185 24.16 3.57 23.56
CA ASP A 185 25.61 3.45 23.47
C ASP A 185 26.02 1.97 23.53
N ASN A 186 26.75 1.52 22.52
CA ASN A 186 27.20 0.14 22.36
C ASN A 186 26.07 -0.91 22.25
N LEU A 187 24.86 -0.53 21.87
CA LEU A 187 23.76 -1.46 21.67
C LEU A 187 24.10 -2.48 20.57
N ASN A 188 24.12 -3.76 20.93
CA ASN A 188 24.13 -4.83 19.94
C ASN A 188 22.69 -5.13 19.49
N VAL A 189 22.29 -4.53 18.38
CA VAL A 189 20.93 -4.57 17.86
C VAL A 189 20.43 -6.00 17.60
N VAL A 190 21.31 -6.88 17.11
CA VAL A 190 20.93 -8.29 16.84
C VAL A 190 20.71 -9.08 18.13
N ALA A 191 21.53 -8.84 19.14
CA ALA A 191 21.36 -9.48 20.44
C ALA A 191 20.10 -8.96 21.15
N PHE A 192 19.84 -7.66 21.06
CA PHE A 192 18.63 -7.02 21.59
C PHE A 192 17.36 -7.57 20.97
N GLU A 193 17.32 -7.65 19.63
CA GLU A 193 16.19 -8.25 18.91
C GLU A 193 15.92 -9.68 19.42
N LYS A 194 16.97 -10.51 19.47
CA LYS A 194 16.83 -11.88 19.94
C LYS A 194 16.29 -11.95 21.38
N GLU A 195 16.84 -11.16 22.28
CA GLU A 195 16.39 -11.09 23.66
C GLU A 195 14.92 -10.67 23.78
N THR A 196 14.52 -9.69 23.00
CA THR A 196 13.12 -9.21 22.92
C THR A 196 12.20 -10.35 22.44
N MET A 197 12.56 -11.04 21.36
CA MET A 197 11.74 -12.17 20.86
C MET A 197 11.68 -13.31 21.86
N ASP A 198 12.77 -13.65 22.53
CA ASP A 198 12.81 -14.70 23.56
C ASP A 198 11.88 -14.35 24.75
N LYS A 199 11.80 -13.07 25.16
CA LYS A 199 10.92 -12.59 26.23
C LYS A 199 9.44 -12.71 25.86
N LEU A 200 9.10 -12.56 24.58
CA LEU A 200 7.73 -12.69 24.08
C LEU A 200 7.24 -14.15 24.09
N GLY A 201 8.14 -15.11 24.23
CA GLY A 201 7.80 -16.54 24.28
C GLY A 201 7.25 -17.08 22.95
N LEU A 202 7.67 -16.50 21.84
CA LEU A 202 7.24 -16.91 20.51
C LEU A 202 7.81 -18.27 20.13
N ILE A 203 7.08 -19.02 19.30
CA ILE A 203 7.60 -20.24 18.68
C ILE A 203 8.77 -19.91 17.73
N PRO A 204 9.76 -20.83 17.59
CA PRO A 204 10.96 -20.55 16.78
C PRO A 204 10.68 -20.24 15.30
N GLU A 205 9.54 -20.69 14.79
CA GLU A 205 9.09 -20.47 13.41
C GLU A 205 8.62 -19.04 13.15
N ILE A 206 8.30 -18.28 14.21
CA ILE A 206 7.95 -16.86 14.09
C ILE A 206 9.23 -16.04 14.23
N ALA A 207 9.80 -15.64 13.10
CA ALA A 207 10.83 -14.61 13.05
C ALA A 207 10.18 -13.23 12.97
N PRO A 208 10.84 -12.16 13.47
CA PRO A 208 10.35 -10.80 13.22
C PRO A 208 10.18 -10.56 11.71
N ARG A 209 9.04 -10.06 11.29
CA ARG A 209 8.75 -9.72 9.89
C ARG A 209 9.82 -8.78 9.33
N TYR A 210 10.26 -7.83 10.15
CA TYR A 210 11.36 -6.93 9.87
C TYR A 210 12.46 -7.11 10.92
N ARG A 211 13.67 -7.45 10.48
CA ARG A 211 14.83 -7.50 11.37
C ARG A 211 15.25 -6.08 11.71
N ALA A 212 15.65 -5.84 12.94
CA ALA A 212 16.06 -4.52 13.42
C ALA A 212 17.14 -3.85 12.54
N THR A 213 17.94 -4.63 11.80
CA THR A 213 19.00 -4.14 10.92
C THR A 213 18.50 -3.52 9.59
N TYR A 214 17.25 -3.75 9.20
CA TYR A 214 16.65 -3.19 7.98
C TYR A 214 15.22 -2.66 8.19
N PHE A 215 14.80 -2.49 9.43
CA PHE A 215 13.48 -2.00 9.79
C PHE A 215 13.39 -0.47 9.61
N SER A 216 13.47 -0.01 8.37
CA SER A 216 13.53 1.42 8.02
C SER A 216 12.26 2.19 8.38
N HIS A 217 11.09 1.54 8.37
CA HIS A 217 9.78 2.16 8.66
C HIS A 217 9.75 2.84 10.02
N ILE A 218 10.20 2.16 11.07
CA ILE A 218 10.22 2.69 12.44
C ILE A 218 11.26 3.78 12.67
N ILE A 219 12.22 3.91 11.75
CA ILE A 219 13.20 5.01 11.77
C ILE A 219 12.70 6.18 10.91
N GLY A 220 11.90 5.89 9.89
CA GLY A 220 11.51 6.84 8.84
C GLY A 220 10.19 7.59 9.09
N GLY A 221 9.33 7.19 10.06
CA GLY A 221 8.06 7.87 10.27
C GLY A 221 6.98 7.07 10.96
N TYR A 222 7.11 5.74 11.02
CA TYR A 222 6.14 4.83 11.64
C TYR A 222 6.59 4.31 13.03
N ALA A 223 7.49 5.01 13.69
CA ALA A 223 7.94 4.66 15.04
C ALA A 223 6.76 4.54 16.01
N CYS A 224 6.68 3.44 16.75
CA CYS A 224 5.61 3.13 17.69
C CYS A 224 4.20 3.06 17.09
N LEU A 225 4.06 3.03 15.77
CA LEU A 225 2.78 3.08 15.06
C LEU A 225 2.57 1.90 14.10
N LEU A 226 3.47 0.93 14.07
CA LEU A 226 3.43 -0.18 13.12
C LEU A 226 2.10 -0.97 13.16
N TYR A 227 1.47 -1.06 14.32
CA TYR A 227 0.19 -1.75 14.48
C TYR A 227 -1.01 -1.00 13.91
N THR A 228 -0.86 0.29 13.60
CA THR A 228 -1.91 1.14 13.01
C THR A 228 -1.71 1.36 11.52
N SER A 229 -0.58 0.93 10.98
CA SER A 229 -0.23 1.07 9.57
C SER A 229 0.14 -0.29 8.98
N ASP A 230 -0.25 -0.53 7.75
CA ASP A 230 0.26 -1.68 6.99
C ASP A 230 1.59 -1.33 6.33
N ALA A 231 2.67 -1.47 7.09
CA ALA A 231 4.02 -1.30 6.57
C ALA A 231 4.45 -2.42 5.60
N ALA A 232 3.51 -3.30 5.21
CA ALA A 232 3.78 -4.40 4.30
C ALA A 232 3.95 -3.97 2.86
N ASP A 233 3.31 -2.87 2.48
CA ASP A 233 3.32 -2.40 1.10
C ASP A 233 4.63 -1.72 0.71
N ASP A 234 5.39 -1.25 1.68
CA ASP A 234 6.72 -0.67 1.47
C ASP A 234 7.86 -1.73 1.49
N THR A 235 7.60 -2.97 1.10
CA THR A 235 8.69 -3.94 0.97
C THR A 235 9.65 -3.54 -0.15
N PRO A 236 10.98 -3.50 0.13
CA PRO A 236 11.98 -3.17 -0.86
C PRO A 236 12.10 -4.21 -1.97
#